data_040e4ed75c0c076f26ba6a215483395d
#
_entry.id   040e4ed75c0c076f26ba6a215483395d
#
_cell.length_a   1.000
_cell.length_b   1.000
_cell.length_c   1.000
_cell.angle_alpha   90.00
_cell.angle_beta   90.00
_cell.angle_gamma   90.00
#
_symmetry.space_group_name_H-M   'P 1'
#
loop_
_entity.id
_entity.type
_entity.pdbx_description
1 polymer ?
#
loop_
_entity_poly.entity_id
_entity_poly.type
_entity_poly.pdbx_seq_one_letter_code
_entity_poly.pdbx_strand_id
1 'polypeptide(L)'
;MSTALGDFYRLLAPRPIALITTVDKQGRINAAPMSFVMPIEMEPPILALSTGYDGDTYRNIHETGEFVANLVTEEIKKQMWICSKSFPRGVNELEKAGLHWEPSEKVKPPRVVECPANFECKLDWTHEGPEYVVVAGRVVAVNVRKGVLKAGRLDAERVKPLLHLSGKLFVVGDRVVEL
;
A
#
# COMPACT_ATOMS: atom_id res chain seq x y z
N MET A 1 -17.97 -12.15 24.98
CA MET A 1 -17.19 -13.13 24.18
C MET A 1 -15.74 -12.67 24.21
N SER A 2 -14.82 -13.50 24.69
CA SER A 2 -13.38 -13.18 24.65
C SER A 2 -12.87 -13.50 23.25
N THR A 3 -12.38 -12.49 22.52
CA THR A 3 -11.61 -12.72 21.28
C THR A 3 -10.24 -13.29 21.65
N ALA A 4 -9.76 -14.27 20.89
CA ALA A 4 -8.40 -14.76 21.05
C ALA A 4 -7.40 -13.60 20.81
N LEU A 5 -6.33 -13.53 21.58
CA LEU A 5 -5.30 -12.47 21.44
C LEU A 5 -4.76 -12.38 20.01
N GLY A 6 -4.64 -13.51 19.29
CA GLY A 6 -4.22 -13.56 17.89
C GLY A 6 -5.15 -12.84 16.91
N ASP A 7 -6.40 -12.56 17.29
CA ASP A 7 -7.37 -11.87 16.44
C ASP A 7 -7.52 -10.36 16.77
N PHE A 8 -6.72 -9.81 17.65
CA PHE A 8 -6.81 -8.41 18.10
C PHE A 8 -6.82 -7.41 16.93
N TYR A 9 -6.07 -7.68 15.86
CA TYR A 9 -5.97 -6.83 14.68
C TYR A 9 -7.29 -6.65 13.94
N ARG A 10 -8.26 -7.58 14.13
CA ARG A 10 -9.61 -7.46 13.57
C ARG A 10 -10.45 -6.41 14.30
N LEU A 11 -10.09 -6.10 15.55
CA LEU A 11 -10.73 -5.06 16.35
C LEU A 11 -10.10 -3.68 16.10
N LEU A 12 -8.83 -3.65 15.72
CA LEU A 12 -8.13 -2.44 15.28
C LEU A 12 -8.37 -2.21 13.77
N ALA A 13 -9.62 -1.92 13.43
CA ALA A 13 -10.12 -1.76 12.06
C ALA A 13 -11.23 -0.70 12.02
N PRO A 14 -11.54 -0.11 10.86
CA PRO A 14 -10.93 -0.33 9.55
C PRO A 14 -9.56 0.35 9.39
N ARG A 15 -8.70 -0.21 8.52
CA ARG A 15 -7.36 0.29 8.23
C ARG A 15 -7.23 0.73 6.77
N PRO A 16 -6.41 1.75 6.45
CA PRO A 16 -6.14 2.12 5.06
C PRO A 16 -5.51 0.94 4.30
N ILE A 17 -5.74 0.90 2.99
CA ILE A 17 -5.10 -0.07 2.11
C ILE A 17 -4.20 0.70 1.15
N ALA A 18 -2.96 0.23 1.02
CA ALA A 18 -2.07 0.62 -0.05
C ALA A 18 -1.75 -0.60 -0.92
N LEU A 19 -1.76 -0.42 -2.23
CA LEU A 19 -1.18 -1.36 -3.17
C LEU A 19 0.32 -1.06 -3.24
N ILE A 20 1.13 -1.94 -2.69
CA ILE A 20 2.59 -1.76 -2.63
C ILE A 20 3.18 -2.32 -3.92
N THR A 21 3.79 -1.46 -4.72
CA THR A 21 4.54 -1.87 -5.91
C THR A 21 6.03 -1.91 -5.61
N THR A 22 6.67 -2.95 -6.11
CA THR A 22 8.10 -3.20 -5.99
C THR A 22 8.65 -3.71 -7.31
N VAL A 23 9.97 -3.69 -7.49
CA VAL A 23 10.65 -4.37 -8.59
C VAL A 23 11.79 -5.22 -8.04
N ASP A 24 12.05 -6.34 -8.69
CA ASP A 24 13.26 -7.11 -8.39
C ASP A 24 14.50 -6.56 -9.12
N LYS A 25 15.65 -7.20 -8.93
CA LYS A 25 16.92 -6.81 -9.60
C LYS A 25 16.87 -6.89 -11.13
N GLN A 26 15.92 -7.65 -11.70
CA GLN A 26 15.68 -7.76 -13.14
C GLN A 26 14.66 -6.76 -13.65
N GLY A 27 14.09 -5.92 -12.77
CA GLY A 27 13.06 -4.95 -13.12
C GLY A 27 11.64 -5.53 -13.27
N ARG A 28 11.42 -6.79 -12.83
CA ARG A 28 10.08 -7.40 -12.87
C ARG A 28 9.21 -6.79 -11.78
N ILE A 29 8.04 -6.32 -12.16
CA ILE A 29 7.09 -5.66 -11.27
C ILE A 29 6.37 -6.69 -10.41
N ASN A 30 6.17 -6.35 -9.13
CA ASN A 30 5.27 -7.04 -8.21
C ASN A 30 4.35 -6.00 -7.54
N ALA A 31 3.10 -6.36 -7.32
CA ALA A 31 2.11 -5.52 -6.65
C ALA A 31 1.25 -6.31 -5.67
N ALA A 32 1.29 -5.94 -4.39
CA ALA A 32 0.52 -6.60 -3.34
C ALA A 32 -0.22 -5.59 -2.45
N PRO A 33 -1.50 -5.82 -2.12
CA PRO A 33 -2.25 -4.95 -1.21
C PRO A 33 -1.86 -5.22 0.24
N MET A 34 -1.58 -4.13 0.98
CA MET A 34 -1.23 -4.15 2.39
C MET A 34 -2.17 -3.24 3.18
N SER A 35 -2.63 -3.71 4.34
CA SER A 35 -3.45 -2.90 5.27
C SER A 35 -2.78 -2.64 6.62
N PHE A 36 -1.59 -3.19 6.84
CA PHE A 36 -0.73 -2.78 7.95
C PHE A 36 0.23 -1.72 7.44
N VAL A 37 -0.30 -0.52 7.16
CA VAL A 37 0.42 0.62 6.60
C VAL A 37 0.06 1.85 7.39
N MET A 38 1.06 2.65 7.79
CA MET A 38 0.83 3.90 8.51
C MET A 38 2.00 4.88 8.33
N PRO A 39 1.75 6.21 8.39
CA PRO A 39 2.80 7.19 8.61
C PRO A 39 3.32 7.04 10.03
N ILE A 40 4.64 7.10 10.24
CA ILE A 40 5.26 6.97 11.57
C ILE A 40 6.12 8.16 11.95
N GLU A 41 6.57 8.95 10.97
CA GLU A 41 7.35 10.16 11.21
C GLU A 41 6.99 11.22 10.16
N MET A 42 6.97 12.47 10.55
CA MET A 42 6.62 13.58 9.64
C MET A 42 7.88 14.30 9.13
N GLU A 43 8.94 14.34 9.90
CA GLU A 43 10.20 14.95 9.52
C GLU A 43 11.40 14.20 10.12
N PRO A 44 12.13 13.41 9.31
CA PRO A 44 11.85 13.13 7.89
C PRO A 44 10.55 12.34 7.67
N PRO A 45 9.87 12.50 6.52
CA PRO A 45 8.61 11.77 6.28
C PRO A 45 8.88 10.28 6.11
N ILE A 46 8.34 9.45 7.01
CA ILE A 46 8.51 7.99 6.99
C ILE A 46 7.16 7.30 7.03
N LEU A 47 6.99 6.35 6.13
CA LEU A 47 5.85 5.45 6.05
C LEU A 47 6.31 4.04 6.38
N ALA A 48 5.58 3.36 7.29
CA ALA A 48 5.84 1.96 7.61
C ALA A 48 4.77 1.04 7.07
N LEU A 49 5.17 -0.17 6.74
CA LEU A 49 4.29 -1.30 6.45
C LEU A 49 4.80 -2.56 7.17
N SER A 50 3.89 -3.51 7.44
CA SER A 50 4.25 -4.83 7.94
C SER A 50 3.86 -5.90 6.94
N THR A 51 4.78 -6.82 6.64
CA THR A 51 4.62 -7.90 5.67
C THR A 51 5.32 -9.18 6.13
N GLY A 52 4.92 -10.33 5.58
CA GLY A 52 5.61 -11.60 5.81
C GLY A 52 6.93 -11.68 5.03
N TYR A 53 7.81 -12.57 5.46
CA TYR A 53 9.15 -12.78 4.85
C TYR A 53 9.10 -13.43 3.47
N ASP A 54 8.13 -14.33 3.25
CA ASP A 54 8.09 -15.20 2.06
C ASP A 54 7.56 -14.50 0.79
N GLY A 55 7.01 -13.28 0.94
CA GLY A 55 6.43 -12.53 -0.17
C GLY A 55 7.46 -11.85 -1.06
N ASP A 56 7.12 -11.71 -2.34
CA ASP A 56 7.97 -10.97 -3.30
C ASP A 56 8.13 -9.50 -2.90
N THR A 57 7.14 -8.91 -2.22
CA THR A 57 7.20 -7.53 -1.73
C THR A 57 8.39 -7.31 -0.79
N TYR A 58 8.52 -8.12 0.29
CA TYR A 58 9.65 -8.00 1.21
C TYR A 58 10.98 -8.28 0.52
N ARG A 59 11.04 -9.37 -0.24
CA ARG A 59 12.25 -9.77 -0.97
C ARG A 59 12.75 -8.65 -1.89
N ASN A 60 11.85 -8.08 -2.67
CA ASN A 60 12.20 -6.99 -3.60
C ASN A 60 12.66 -5.74 -2.85
N ILE A 61 11.97 -5.34 -1.77
CA ILE A 61 12.38 -4.19 -0.94
C ILE A 61 13.76 -4.43 -0.31
N HIS A 62 14.00 -5.64 0.22
CA HIS A 62 15.29 -5.99 0.80
C HIS A 62 16.43 -5.98 -0.24
N GLU A 63 16.13 -6.40 -1.48
CA GLU A 63 17.10 -6.47 -2.57
C GLU A 63 17.38 -5.13 -3.24
N THR A 64 16.39 -4.25 -3.34
CA THR A 64 16.46 -3.00 -4.14
C THR A 64 16.40 -1.73 -3.30
N GLY A 65 15.92 -1.83 -2.08
CA GLY A 65 15.76 -0.68 -1.17
C GLY A 65 14.64 0.28 -1.54
N GLU A 66 13.69 -0.12 -2.41
CA GLU A 66 12.71 0.81 -2.97
C GLU A 66 11.30 0.19 -3.04
N PHE A 67 10.28 1.01 -2.82
CA PHE A 67 8.87 0.65 -3.05
C PHE A 67 8.00 1.89 -3.28
N VAL A 68 6.80 1.68 -3.81
CA VAL A 68 5.76 2.73 -3.86
C VAL A 68 4.51 2.23 -3.15
N ALA A 69 3.96 3.07 -2.27
CA ALA A 69 2.65 2.84 -1.67
C ALA A 69 1.60 3.62 -2.45
N ASN A 70 0.65 2.92 -3.06
CA ASN A 70 -0.39 3.51 -3.90
C ASN A 70 -1.73 3.40 -3.16
N LEU A 71 -2.39 4.54 -2.87
CA LEU A 71 -3.65 4.57 -2.12
C LEU A 71 -4.78 3.90 -2.89
N VAL A 72 -5.40 2.89 -2.29
CA VAL A 72 -6.50 2.15 -2.90
C VAL A 72 -7.84 2.82 -2.64
N THR A 73 -8.70 2.85 -3.67
CA THR A 73 -10.05 3.41 -3.61
C THR A 73 -11.11 2.35 -3.92
N GLU A 74 -12.38 2.69 -3.69
CA GLU A 74 -13.51 1.84 -4.07
C GLU A 74 -13.50 1.47 -5.55
N GLU A 75 -13.07 2.38 -6.41
CA GLU A 75 -13.03 2.23 -7.86
C GLU A 75 -12.23 1.00 -8.32
N ILE A 76 -11.08 0.74 -7.67
CA ILE A 76 -10.18 -0.36 -8.04
C ILE A 76 -10.23 -1.55 -7.08
N LYS A 77 -11.30 -1.68 -6.28
CA LYS A 77 -11.41 -2.76 -5.28
C LYS A 77 -11.30 -4.18 -5.86
N LYS A 78 -11.83 -4.40 -7.07
CA LYS A 78 -11.75 -5.70 -7.74
C LYS A 78 -10.34 -6.00 -8.24
N GLN A 79 -9.69 -5.00 -8.82
CA GLN A 79 -8.32 -5.07 -9.30
C GLN A 79 -7.33 -5.31 -8.14
N MET A 80 -7.47 -4.53 -7.06
CA MET A 80 -6.71 -4.74 -5.84
C MET A 80 -6.88 -6.17 -5.30
N TRP A 81 -8.12 -6.71 -5.33
CA TRP A 81 -8.37 -8.09 -4.90
C TRP A 81 -7.71 -9.14 -5.81
N ILE A 82 -7.54 -8.86 -7.11
CA ILE A 82 -6.76 -9.74 -7.99
C ILE A 82 -5.29 -9.71 -7.58
N CYS A 83 -4.71 -8.55 -7.28
CA CYS A 83 -3.33 -8.42 -6.80
C CYS A 83 -3.07 -9.11 -5.43
N SER A 84 -4.11 -9.46 -4.67
CA SER A 84 -3.97 -10.21 -3.41
C SER A 84 -3.83 -11.74 -3.58
N LYS A 85 -3.97 -12.24 -4.81
CA LYS A 85 -3.84 -13.67 -5.09
C LYS A 85 -2.37 -14.06 -5.18
N SER A 86 -2.09 -15.32 -4.82
CA SER A 86 -0.75 -15.88 -5.03
C SER A 86 -0.51 -16.15 -6.51
N PHE A 87 0.52 -15.54 -7.06
CA PHE A 87 1.04 -15.81 -8.40
C PHE A 87 2.49 -16.32 -8.31
N PRO A 88 2.98 -17.02 -9.34
CA PRO A 88 4.39 -17.37 -9.43
C PRO A 88 5.26 -16.11 -9.46
N ARG A 89 6.46 -16.20 -8.88
CA ARG A 89 7.44 -15.09 -8.90
C ARG A 89 7.69 -14.58 -10.31
N GLY A 90 7.68 -13.24 -10.45
CA GLY A 90 7.91 -12.54 -11.72
C GLY A 90 6.67 -12.35 -12.58
N VAL A 91 5.50 -12.79 -12.11
CA VAL A 91 4.22 -12.40 -12.70
C VAL A 91 3.93 -10.97 -12.25
N ASN A 92 3.55 -10.11 -13.20
CA ASN A 92 3.12 -8.75 -12.92
C ASN A 92 1.62 -8.75 -12.55
N GLU A 93 1.31 -8.54 -11.26
CA GLU A 93 -0.07 -8.52 -10.76
C GLU A 93 -0.88 -7.35 -11.32
N LEU A 94 -0.24 -6.22 -11.67
CA LEU A 94 -0.93 -5.08 -12.28
C LEU A 94 -1.51 -5.47 -13.65
N GLU A 95 -0.74 -6.19 -14.47
CA GLU A 95 -1.23 -6.71 -15.76
C GLU A 95 -2.39 -7.68 -15.55
N LYS A 96 -2.26 -8.62 -14.59
CA LYS A 96 -3.33 -9.57 -14.29
C LYS A 96 -4.61 -8.91 -13.81
N ALA A 97 -4.48 -7.78 -13.15
CA ALA A 97 -5.61 -7.00 -12.63
C ALA A 97 -6.18 -6.01 -13.68
N GLY A 98 -5.48 -5.77 -14.78
CA GLY A 98 -5.86 -4.74 -15.76
C GLY A 98 -5.68 -3.32 -15.22
N LEU A 99 -4.69 -3.11 -14.35
CA LEU A 99 -4.28 -1.79 -13.85
C LEU A 99 -3.18 -1.21 -14.73
N HIS A 100 -3.21 0.11 -14.88
CA HIS A 100 -2.19 0.86 -15.60
C HIS A 100 -1.14 1.39 -14.61
N TRP A 101 0.09 1.51 -15.09
CA TRP A 101 1.18 2.05 -14.31
C TRP A 101 2.06 2.97 -15.14
N GLU A 102 2.78 3.83 -14.44
CA GLU A 102 3.73 4.77 -15.04
C GLU A 102 5.03 4.79 -14.23
N PRO A 103 6.15 5.21 -14.81
CA PRO A 103 7.41 5.33 -14.09
C PRO A 103 7.30 6.27 -12.91
N SER A 104 7.95 5.92 -11.79
CA SER A 104 8.17 6.81 -10.66
C SER A 104 9.23 7.87 -10.96
N GLU A 105 9.27 8.93 -10.15
CA GLU A 105 10.22 10.04 -10.31
C GLU A 105 11.56 9.77 -9.61
N LYS A 106 11.53 9.11 -8.47
CA LYS A 106 12.68 8.96 -7.56
C LYS A 106 13.08 7.52 -7.26
N VAL A 107 12.23 6.55 -7.63
CA VAL A 107 12.45 5.11 -7.39
C VAL A 107 12.12 4.30 -8.63
N LYS A 108 12.57 3.04 -8.68
CA LYS A 108 12.32 2.14 -9.82
C LYS A 108 10.92 1.52 -9.84
N PRO A 109 10.32 1.11 -8.69
CA PRO A 109 8.96 0.59 -8.68
C PRO A 109 7.97 1.60 -9.27
N PRO A 110 7.02 1.17 -10.11
CA PRO A 110 6.10 2.06 -10.79
C PRO A 110 4.98 2.55 -9.88
N ARG A 111 4.36 3.67 -10.27
CA ARG A 111 3.12 4.20 -9.69
C ARG A 111 1.92 3.61 -10.41
N VAL A 112 0.84 3.35 -9.67
CA VAL A 112 -0.45 2.92 -10.25
C VAL A 112 -1.28 4.14 -10.61
N VAL A 113 -1.66 4.24 -11.89
CA VAL A 113 -2.33 5.43 -12.46
C VAL A 113 -3.71 5.67 -11.85
N GLU A 114 -4.46 4.61 -11.58
CA GLU A 114 -5.81 4.68 -11.00
C GLU A 114 -5.81 5.15 -9.55
N CYS A 115 -4.68 5.06 -8.86
CA CYS A 115 -4.56 5.49 -7.46
C CYS A 115 -4.47 7.02 -7.36
N PRO A 116 -5.23 7.66 -6.45
CA PRO A 116 -5.27 9.12 -6.33
C PRO A 116 -4.02 9.72 -5.70
N ALA A 117 -3.26 8.93 -4.96
CA ALA A 117 -2.00 9.34 -4.34
C ALA A 117 -1.01 8.17 -4.33
N ASN A 118 0.25 8.46 -4.65
CA ASN A 118 1.35 7.51 -4.70
C ASN A 118 2.51 8.08 -3.88
N PHE A 119 3.07 7.26 -3.00
CA PHE A 119 4.17 7.62 -2.10
C PHE A 119 5.40 6.81 -2.48
N GLU A 120 6.39 7.46 -3.10
CA GLU A 120 7.65 6.82 -3.51
C GLU A 120 8.58 6.75 -2.31
N CYS A 121 9.04 5.56 -1.96
CA CYS A 121 9.77 5.31 -0.73
C CYS A 121 11.12 4.64 -0.99
N LYS A 122 12.13 5.09 -0.25
CA LYS A 122 13.42 4.39 -0.10
C LYS A 122 13.49 3.77 1.28
N LEU A 123 13.92 2.51 1.34
CA LEU A 123 14.10 1.80 2.60
C LEU A 123 14.98 2.60 3.56
N ASP A 124 14.49 2.82 4.77
CA ASP A 124 15.22 3.49 5.85
C ASP A 124 15.70 2.46 6.87
N TRP A 125 14.80 1.65 7.40
CA TRP A 125 15.12 0.54 8.31
C TRP A 125 14.08 -0.57 8.26
N THR A 126 14.45 -1.72 8.82
CA THR A 126 13.55 -2.85 9.05
C THR A 126 13.63 -3.29 10.51
N HIS A 127 12.51 -3.81 11.04
CA HIS A 127 12.47 -4.48 12.33
C HIS A 127 11.84 -5.86 12.17
N GLU A 128 12.62 -6.89 12.48
CA GLU A 128 12.23 -8.28 12.29
C GLU A 128 11.48 -8.83 13.51
N GLY A 129 10.29 -9.35 13.31
CA GLY A 129 9.54 -10.14 14.26
C GLY A 129 9.60 -11.64 13.90
N PRO A 130 8.91 -12.52 14.67
CA PRO A 130 8.95 -13.97 14.41
C PRO A 130 8.34 -14.39 13.06
N GLU A 131 7.29 -13.73 12.59
CA GLU A 131 6.55 -14.07 11.36
C GLU A 131 6.46 -12.90 10.38
N TYR A 132 6.59 -11.68 10.88
CA TYR A 132 6.43 -10.45 10.11
C TYR A 132 7.63 -9.53 10.32
N VAL A 133 7.90 -8.76 9.30
CA VAL A 133 8.87 -7.66 9.33
C VAL A 133 8.15 -6.34 9.16
N VAL A 134 8.52 -5.36 10.00
CA VAL A 134 8.17 -3.96 9.76
C VAL A 134 9.21 -3.37 8.83
N VAL A 135 8.75 -2.80 7.75
CA VAL A 135 9.56 -2.07 6.75
C VAL A 135 9.22 -0.61 6.87
N ALA A 136 10.19 0.23 7.17
CA ALA A 136 10.04 1.69 7.18
C ALA A 136 10.76 2.28 5.97
N GLY A 137 10.05 3.08 5.20
CA GLY A 137 10.58 3.75 4.02
C GLY A 137 10.46 5.26 4.14
N ARG A 138 11.55 5.97 3.85
CA ARG A 138 11.56 7.42 3.73
C ARG A 138 10.82 7.81 2.45
N VAL A 139 9.77 8.61 2.58
CA VAL A 139 9.03 9.14 1.44
C VAL A 139 9.89 10.17 0.73
N VAL A 140 10.24 9.92 -0.52
CA VAL A 140 11.14 10.77 -1.33
C VAL A 140 10.42 11.52 -2.45
N ALA A 141 9.18 11.13 -2.78
CA ALA A 141 8.27 11.86 -3.64
C ALA A 141 6.81 11.48 -3.32
N VAL A 142 5.91 12.42 -3.53
CA VAL A 142 4.46 12.19 -3.42
C VAL A 142 3.80 12.69 -4.69
N ASN A 143 3.13 11.79 -5.37
CA ASN A 143 2.36 12.12 -6.57
C ASN A 143 0.88 12.10 -6.22
N VAL A 144 0.17 13.18 -6.57
CA VAL A 144 -1.26 13.33 -6.28
C VAL A 144 -2.02 13.67 -7.56
N ARG A 145 -3.02 12.88 -7.87
CA ARG A 145 -3.88 13.11 -9.03
C ARG A 145 -4.57 14.47 -8.91
N LYS A 146 -4.62 15.21 -10.00
CA LYS A 146 -5.29 16.52 -10.04
C LYS A 146 -6.76 16.43 -9.61
N GLY A 147 -7.19 17.32 -8.73
CA GLY A 147 -8.58 17.47 -8.32
C GLY A 147 -9.06 16.47 -7.24
N VAL A 148 -8.15 15.75 -6.58
CA VAL A 148 -8.49 14.86 -5.44
C VAL A 148 -8.22 15.48 -4.07
N LEU A 149 -7.72 16.71 -4.04
CA LEU A 149 -7.50 17.46 -2.82
C LEU A 149 -8.59 18.53 -2.61
N LYS A 150 -9.00 18.70 -1.36
CA LYS A 150 -9.88 19.78 -0.87
C LYS A 150 -9.20 20.40 0.37
N ALA A 151 -8.93 21.69 0.31
CA ALA A 151 -8.23 22.44 1.39
C ALA A 151 -6.91 21.74 1.85
N GLY A 152 -6.08 21.28 0.90
CA GLY A 152 -4.80 20.63 1.18
C GLY A 152 -4.87 19.19 1.71
N ARG A 153 -6.06 18.62 1.85
CA ARG A 153 -6.31 17.26 2.32
C ARG A 153 -6.98 16.43 1.24
N LEU A 154 -6.87 15.10 1.33
CA LEU A 154 -7.58 14.18 0.45
C LEU A 154 -9.10 14.43 0.59
N ASP A 155 -9.77 14.65 -0.53
CA ASP A 155 -11.24 14.72 -0.59
C ASP A 155 -11.81 13.29 -0.50
N ALA A 156 -12.05 12.82 0.72
CA ALA A 156 -12.48 11.44 0.97
C ALA A 156 -13.84 11.13 0.32
N GLU A 157 -14.76 12.08 0.30
CA GLU A 157 -16.09 11.89 -0.31
C GLU A 157 -16.00 11.67 -1.82
N ARG A 158 -15.08 12.35 -2.47
CA ARG A 158 -14.81 12.21 -3.91
C ARG A 158 -13.97 10.99 -4.23
N VAL A 159 -12.92 10.75 -3.45
CA VAL A 159 -11.91 9.71 -3.70
C VAL A 159 -12.38 8.33 -3.23
N LYS A 160 -13.18 8.30 -2.17
CA LYS A 160 -13.72 7.06 -1.57
C LYS A 160 -12.62 6.04 -1.26
N PRO A 161 -11.65 6.36 -0.37
CA PRO A 161 -10.60 5.44 -0.01
C PRO A 161 -11.19 4.14 0.54
N LEU A 162 -10.60 3.02 0.13
CA LEU A 162 -11.00 1.71 0.59
C LEU A 162 -10.25 1.37 1.89
N LEU A 163 -11.00 0.92 2.89
CA LEU A 163 -10.48 0.58 4.22
C LEU A 163 -10.73 -0.90 4.51
N HIS A 164 -9.71 -1.61 4.94
CA HIS A 164 -9.81 -3.04 5.24
C HIS A 164 -10.38 -3.28 6.63
N LEU A 165 -11.45 -4.04 6.70
CA LEU A 165 -12.03 -4.50 7.96
C LEU A 165 -11.43 -5.85 8.36
N SER A 166 -11.72 -6.89 7.60
CA SER A 166 -11.10 -8.22 7.75
C SER A 166 -11.42 -9.13 6.56
N GLY A 167 -10.51 -10.02 6.17
CA GLY A 167 -10.73 -10.97 5.07
C GLY A 167 -11.21 -10.28 3.80
N LYS A 168 -12.44 -10.53 3.36
CA LYS A 168 -13.08 -9.93 2.18
C LYS A 168 -13.98 -8.73 2.51
N LEU A 169 -13.98 -8.25 3.74
CA LEU A 169 -14.81 -7.16 4.19
C LEU A 169 -14.04 -5.85 4.19
N PHE A 170 -14.64 -4.83 3.61
CA PHE A 170 -14.08 -3.50 3.45
C PHE A 170 -15.11 -2.44 3.84
N VAL A 171 -14.62 -1.27 4.22
CA VAL A 171 -15.40 -0.05 4.45
C VAL A 171 -14.97 0.97 3.41
N VAL A 172 -15.91 1.74 2.89
CA VAL A 172 -15.62 2.86 1.99
C VAL A 172 -15.61 4.15 2.81
N GLY A 173 -14.53 4.92 2.72
CA GLY A 173 -14.40 6.21 3.41
C GLY A 173 -15.04 7.32 2.58
N ASP A 174 -16.37 7.41 2.62
CA ASP A 174 -17.17 8.32 1.78
C ASP A 174 -17.89 9.42 2.57
N ARG A 175 -17.63 9.51 3.88
CA ARG A 175 -18.23 10.53 4.74
C ARG A 175 -17.18 11.18 5.64
N VAL A 176 -17.11 12.51 5.61
CA VAL A 176 -16.29 13.32 6.50
C VAL A 176 -17.14 13.86 7.64
N VAL A 177 -16.62 13.83 8.86
CA VAL A 177 -17.24 14.41 10.04
C VAL A 177 -16.27 15.46 10.60
N GLU A 178 -16.78 16.65 10.84
CA GLU A 178 -16.06 17.77 11.51
C GLU A 178 -16.53 17.86 12.95
N LEU A 179 -15.60 18.10 13.89
CA LEU A 179 -15.85 18.30 15.33
C LEU A 179 -15.72 19.78 15.69
#